data_ecc34ee74b10895291de759f09b7c5bf
#
_entry.id   ecc34ee74b10895291de759f09b7c5bf
#
_cell.length_a   1.000
_cell.length_b   1.000
_cell.length_c   1.000
_cell.angle_alpha   90.00
_cell.angle_beta   90.00
_cell.angle_gamma   90.00
#
_symmetry.space_group_name_H-M   'P 1'
#
loop_
_entity.id
_entity.type
_entity.pdbx_description
1 polymer ?
#
loop_
_entity_poly.entity_id
_entity_poly.type
_entity_poly.pdbx_seq_one_letter_code
_entity_poly.pdbx_strand_id
1 'polypeptide(L)'
;MKKDKGVYDKVCGYINTCLSKDMNVLELACGSGQLSFNLSKYTKSWIATDFSKQMIFEARKHGEYENLVFEIADATSLIYTDEKFDCVVIANALHIMPEPDKAMKEIYRVLKPNGTLFAPTFLWKEEKQSKFKKRLMSIVGFKMYKEWDKKQFEEFIHEYGFSVAEMKLVNGGLAPVGVMIAYKK
;
A
#
# COMPACT_ATOMS: atom_id res chain seq x y z
N MET A 1 17.53 -9.84 -1.85
CA MET A 1 17.31 -8.60 -2.63
C MET A 1 16.99 -8.80 -4.12
N LYS A 2 17.63 -9.69 -4.90
CA LYS A 2 17.30 -9.86 -6.34
C LYS A 2 15.95 -10.57 -6.63
N LYS A 3 15.45 -11.43 -5.74
CA LYS A 3 14.16 -12.16 -5.94
C LYS A 3 12.91 -11.29 -5.78
N ASP A 4 12.99 -10.21 -5.00
CA ASP A 4 11.82 -9.36 -4.72
C ASP A 4 11.60 -8.28 -5.80
N LYS A 5 12.65 -7.94 -6.58
CA LYS A 5 12.55 -6.94 -7.65
C LYS A 5 11.46 -7.29 -8.66
N GLY A 6 11.40 -8.55 -9.10
CA GLY A 6 10.39 -8.99 -10.08
C GLY A 6 8.95 -8.97 -9.55
N VAL A 7 8.73 -9.09 -8.23
CA VAL A 7 7.41 -8.95 -7.61
C VAL A 7 7.00 -7.48 -7.59
N TYR A 8 7.89 -6.60 -7.17
CA TYR A 8 7.65 -5.15 -7.18
C TYR A 8 7.40 -4.61 -8.58
N ASP A 9 8.16 -5.04 -9.58
CA ASP A 9 7.97 -4.62 -10.98
C ASP A 9 6.57 -5.00 -11.49
N LYS A 10 6.07 -6.19 -11.13
CA LYS A 10 4.71 -6.62 -11.46
C LYS A 10 3.65 -5.80 -10.72
N VAL A 11 3.85 -5.56 -9.42
CA VAL A 11 2.94 -4.72 -8.61
C VAL A 11 2.87 -3.32 -9.20
N CYS A 12 4.01 -2.69 -9.49
CA CYS A 12 4.06 -1.38 -10.16
C CYS A 12 3.34 -1.41 -11.51
N GLY A 13 3.53 -2.46 -12.32
CA GLY A 13 2.85 -2.63 -13.59
C GLY A 13 1.32 -2.62 -13.46
N TYR A 14 0.78 -3.33 -12.46
CA TYR A 14 -0.67 -3.32 -12.22
C TYR A 14 -1.17 -1.97 -11.73
N ILE A 15 -0.49 -1.33 -10.79
CA ILE A 15 -0.89 0.00 -10.29
C ILE A 15 -0.85 1.01 -11.45
N ASN A 16 0.18 0.97 -12.29
CA ASN A 16 0.34 1.91 -13.41
C ASN A 16 -0.80 1.85 -14.42
N THR A 17 -1.47 0.69 -14.60
CA THR A 17 -2.58 0.58 -15.57
C THR A 17 -3.79 1.46 -15.21
N CYS A 18 -3.91 1.89 -13.97
CA CYS A 18 -5.03 2.70 -13.46
C CYS A 18 -4.61 4.13 -13.07
N LEU A 19 -3.34 4.51 -13.26
CA LEU A 19 -2.86 5.87 -13.00
C LEU A 19 -3.04 6.76 -14.24
N SER A 20 -3.27 8.05 -14.01
CA SER A 20 -3.29 9.07 -15.06
C SER A 20 -2.59 10.36 -14.61
N LYS A 21 -2.19 11.17 -15.60
CA LYS A 21 -1.51 12.46 -15.39
C LYS A 21 -2.34 13.51 -14.66
N ASP A 22 -3.62 13.28 -14.48
CA ASP A 22 -4.52 14.22 -13.79
C ASP A 22 -4.72 13.86 -12.31
N MET A 23 -4.28 12.68 -11.88
CA MET A 23 -4.51 12.16 -10.52
C MET A 23 -3.59 12.78 -9.48
N ASN A 24 -4.18 13.15 -8.33
CA ASN A 24 -3.48 13.41 -7.08
C ASN A 24 -3.48 12.13 -6.26
N VAL A 25 -2.30 11.61 -5.95
CA VAL A 25 -2.11 10.33 -5.28
C VAL A 25 -1.54 10.52 -3.89
N LEU A 26 -2.06 9.76 -2.93
CA LEU A 26 -1.50 9.58 -1.60
C LEU A 26 -0.98 8.16 -1.45
N GLU A 27 0.29 8.01 -1.10
CA GLU A 27 0.87 6.73 -0.71
C GLU A 27 1.08 6.69 0.80
N LEU A 28 0.52 5.69 1.46
CA LEU A 28 0.66 5.44 2.89
C LEU A 28 1.65 4.32 3.16
N ALA A 29 2.48 4.47 4.20
CA ALA A 29 3.54 3.55 4.55
C ALA A 29 4.50 3.29 3.38
N CYS A 30 4.99 4.35 2.74
CA CYS A 30 5.83 4.30 1.54
C CYS A 30 7.22 3.70 1.78
N GLY A 31 7.63 3.53 3.03
CA GLY A 31 8.98 3.10 3.39
C GLY A 31 10.03 4.06 2.82
N SER A 32 11.06 3.52 2.17
CA SER A 32 12.09 4.30 1.49
C SER A 32 11.71 4.77 0.07
N GLY A 33 10.42 4.72 -0.31
CA GLY A 33 9.91 5.30 -1.54
C GLY A 33 9.97 4.41 -2.79
N GLN A 34 10.07 3.09 -2.65
CA GLN A 34 10.27 2.20 -3.78
C GLN A 34 9.14 2.25 -4.83
N LEU A 35 7.87 2.34 -4.41
CA LEU A 35 6.75 2.54 -5.33
C LEU A 35 6.70 3.99 -5.83
N SER A 36 6.89 4.96 -4.91
CA SER A 36 6.84 6.39 -5.20
C SER A 36 7.74 6.78 -6.37
N PHE A 37 9.02 6.35 -6.36
CA PHE A 37 9.98 6.67 -7.43
C PHE A 37 9.63 6.07 -8.79
N ASN A 38 8.97 4.91 -8.80
CA ASN A 38 8.59 4.24 -10.03
C ASN A 38 7.30 4.79 -10.64
N LEU A 39 6.37 5.26 -9.81
CA LEU A 39 4.98 5.52 -10.20
C LEU A 39 4.62 7.01 -10.24
N SER A 40 5.23 7.88 -9.43
CA SER A 40 4.89 9.31 -9.36
C SER A 40 4.93 9.98 -10.73
N LYS A 41 5.89 9.64 -11.56
CA LYS A 41 6.03 10.18 -12.92
C LYS A 41 4.80 9.98 -13.84
N TYR A 42 3.84 9.14 -13.47
CA TYR A 42 2.61 8.88 -14.24
C TYR A 42 1.41 9.67 -13.71
N THR A 43 1.59 10.51 -12.70
CA THR A 43 0.53 11.25 -12.02
C THR A 43 0.77 12.75 -12.02
N LYS A 44 -0.25 13.53 -11.63
CA LYS A 44 -0.14 14.97 -11.44
C LYS A 44 0.69 15.31 -10.20
N SER A 45 0.34 14.70 -9.07
CA SER A 45 1.06 14.85 -7.81
C SER A 45 1.04 13.54 -7.03
N TRP A 46 2.11 13.30 -6.27
CA TRP A 46 2.27 12.13 -5.42
C TRP A 46 2.79 12.56 -4.05
N ILE A 47 1.98 12.38 -3.02
CA ILE A 47 2.40 12.56 -1.63
C ILE A 47 2.65 11.17 -1.06
N ALA A 48 3.90 10.88 -0.72
CA ALA A 48 4.34 9.63 -0.13
C ALA A 48 4.58 9.81 1.37
N THR A 49 3.89 9.02 2.19
CA THR A 49 3.95 9.18 3.64
C THR A 49 4.38 7.89 4.34
N ASP A 50 5.11 8.05 5.44
CA ASP A 50 5.44 6.95 6.35
C ASP A 50 5.44 7.46 7.80
N PHE A 51 5.06 6.59 8.74
CA PHE A 51 5.13 6.90 10.17
C PHE A 51 6.59 7.01 10.67
N SER A 52 7.51 6.27 10.05
CA SER A 52 8.92 6.22 10.40
C SER A 52 9.67 7.41 9.83
N LYS A 53 10.15 8.30 10.72
CA LYS A 53 11.07 9.40 10.35
C LYS A 53 12.31 8.91 9.60
N GLN A 54 12.82 7.72 9.98
CA GLN A 54 13.99 7.12 9.35
C GLN A 54 13.70 6.72 7.90
N MET A 55 12.51 6.15 7.61
CA MET A 55 12.12 5.78 6.24
C MET A 55 12.01 7.02 5.35
N ILE A 56 11.37 8.07 5.82
CA ILE A 56 11.27 9.34 5.08
C ILE A 56 12.65 9.98 4.87
N PHE A 57 13.53 9.92 5.86
CA PHE A 57 14.91 10.40 5.70
C PHE A 57 15.66 9.61 4.61
N GLU A 58 15.54 8.28 4.59
CA GLU A 58 16.17 7.46 3.53
C GLU A 58 15.56 7.76 2.16
N ALA A 59 14.22 7.91 2.07
CA ALA A 59 13.55 8.25 0.82
C ALA A 59 14.06 9.58 0.24
N ARG A 60 14.19 10.62 1.06
CA ARG A 60 14.65 11.95 0.63
C ARG A 60 16.09 11.98 0.14
N LYS A 61 16.93 11.01 0.48
CA LYS A 61 18.31 10.90 -0.06
C LYS A 61 18.38 10.64 -1.56
N HIS A 62 17.31 10.15 -2.15
CA HIS A 62 17.26 9.86 -3.59
C HIS A 62 17.08 11.10 -4.48
N GLY A 63 16.97 12.30 -3.88
CA GLY A 63 16.84 13.57 -4.58
C GLY A 63 15.44 14.16 -4.55
N GLU A 64 15.29 15.30 -5.21
CA GLU A 64 14.03 16.01 -5.36
C GLU A 64 13.35 15.64 -6.67
N TYR A 65 12.03 15.58 -6.66
CA TYR A 65 11.19 15.27 -7.80
C TYR A 65 10.09 16.31 -7.90
N GLU A 66 9.79 16.79 -9.09
CA GLU A 66 8.84 17.88 -9.34
C GLU A 66 7.44 17.61 -8.77
N ASN A 67 6.97 16.35 -8.87
CA ASN A 67 5.61 15.98 -8.49
C ASN A 67 5.53 14.96 -7.33
N LEU A 68 6.65 14.70 -6.64
CA LEU A 68 6.73 13.74 -5.55
C LEU A 68 7.24 14.40 -4.27
N VAL A 69 6.44 14.33 -3.21
CA VAL A 69 6.78 14.85 -1.89
C VAL A 69 6.75 13.73 -0.87
N PHE A 70 7.75 13.69 0.03
CA PHE A 70 7.81 12.74 1.15
C PHE A 70 7.47 13.44 2.46
N GLU A 71 6.49 12.93 3.22
CA GLU A 71 6.01 13.48 4.48
C GLU A 71 5.95 12.42 5.58
N ILE A 72 6.09 12.85 6.84
CA ILE A 72 5.85 11.98 7.98
C ILE A 72 4.36 12.08 8.31
N ALA A 73 3.64 10.94 8.30
CA ALA A 73 2.24 10.91 8.68
C ALA A 73 1.86 9.57 9.31
N ASP A 74 0.87 9.64 10.20
CA ASP A 74 0.18 8.47 10.73
C ASP A 74 -1.04 8.16 9.86
N ALA A 75 -1.05 6.98 9.25
CA ALA A 75 -2.15 6.55 8.39
C ALA A 75 -3.48 6.40 9.15
N THR A 76 -3.45 6.35 10.48
CA THR A 76 -4.65 6.26 11.33
C THR A 76 -5.24 7.62 11.72
N SER A 77 -4.55 8.73 11.37
CA SER A 77 -4.96 10.11 11.68
C SER A 77 -4.35 11.09 10.70
N LEU A 78 -4.92 11.15 9.49
CA LEU A 78 -4.40 11.97 8.39
C LEU A 78 -4.83 13.44 8.53
N ILE A 79 -3.88 14.36 8.27
CA ILE A 79 -4.12 15.79 8.30
C ILE A 79 -4.83 16.34 7.05
N TYR A 80 -5.07 15.50 6.07
CA TYR A 80 -5.68 15.91 4.79
C TYR A 80 -7.20 16.04 4.94
N THR A 81 -7.78 16.94 4.12
CA THR A 81 -9.24 17.13 4.03
C THR A 81 -9.90 15.91 3.39
N ASP A 82 -11.19 15.78 3.62
CA ASP A 82 -12.03 14.78 2.96
C ASP A 82 -11.94 14.95 1.43
N GLU A 83 -12.06 13.84 0.72
CA GLU A 83 -12.18 13.79 -0.75
C GLU A 83 -11.08 14.54 -1.51
N LYS A 84 -9.85 14.53 -0.98
CA LYS A 84 -8.70 15.24 -1.58
C LYS A 84 -8.05 14.46 -2.72
N PHE A 85 -7.97 13.12 -2.60
CA PHE A 85 -7.15 12.29 -3.48
C PHE A 85 -8.00 11.49 -4.47
N ASP A 86 -7.50 11.37 -5.69
CA ASP A 86 -8.08 10.52 -6.72
C ASP A 86 -7.71 9.05 -6.51
N CYS A 87 -6.55 8.82 -5.90
CA CYS A 87 -6.02 7.49 -5.63
C CYS A 87 -5.28 7.45 -4.28
N VAL A 88 -5.46 6.36 -3.54
CA VAL A 88 -4.65 6.01 -2.36
C VAL A 88 -3.96 4.68 -2.60
N VAL A 89 -2.66 4.63 -2.31
CA VAL A 89 -1.83 3.42 -2.36
C VAL A 89 -1.38 3.07 -0.95
N ILE A 90 -1.61 1.83 -0.51
CA ILE A 90 -1.10 1.30 0.75
C ILE A 90 -0.55 -0.11 0.53
N ALA A 91 0.77 -0.23 0.39
CA ALA A 91 1.40 -1.48 -0.02
C ALA A 91 2.09 -2.18 1.16
N ASN A 92 1.74 -3.45 1.37
CA ASN A 92 2.35 -4.33 2.38
C ASN A 92 2.35 -3.76 3.81
N ALA A 93 1.39 -2.91 4.17
CA ALA A 93 1.34 -2.25 5.46
C ALA A 93 0.15 -2.70 6.34
N LEU A 94 -1.04 -2.87 5.79
CA LEU A 94 -2.25 -3.17 6.58
C LEU A 94 -2.10 -4.38 7.51
N HIS A 95 -1.38 -5.43 7.09
CA HIS A 95 -1.19 -6.64 7.91
C HIS A 95 -0.21 -6.46 9.08
N ILE A 96 0.61 -5.40 9.06
CA ILE A 96 1.57 -5.07 10.12
C ILE A 96 1.15 -3.85 10.96
N MET A 97 0.04 -3.22 10.62
CA MET A 97 -0.51 -2.12 11.41
C MET A 97 -1.25 -2.65 12.64
N PRO A 98 -1.06 -2.03 13.84
CA PRO A 98 -1.86 -2.36 15.01
C PRO A 98 -3.35 -2.06 14.83
N GLU A 99 -3.69 -0.98 14.14
CA GLU A 99 -5.05 -0.46 13.95
C GLU A 99 -5.39 -0.25 12.47
N PRO A 100 -5.41 -1.32 11.63
CA PRO A 100 -5.69 -1.19 10.19
C PRO A 100 -7.11 -0.66 9.93
N ASP A 101 -8.03 -0.89 10.87
CA ASP A 101 -9.41 -0.40 10.82
C ASP A 101 -9.48 1.13 10.81
N LYS A 102 -8.64 1.81 11.61
CA LYS A 102 -8.55 3.28 11.60
C LYS A 102 -7.96 3.79 10.30
N ALA A 103 -6.89 3.14 9.83
CA ALA A 103 -6.29 3.51 8.55
C ALA A 103 -7.29 3.39 7.39
N MET A 104 -8.11 2.33 7.35
CA MET A 104 -9.13 2.16 6.32
C MET A 104 -10.20 3.26 6.35
N LYS A 105 -10.62 3.72 7.54
CA LYS A 105 -11.55 4.85 7.69
C LYS A 105 -10.96 6.15 7.15
N GLU A 106 -9.70 6.43 7.46
CA GLU A 106 -8.99 7.60 6.95
C GLU A 106 -8.79 7.52 5.41
N ILE A 107 -8.42 6.35 4.89
CA ILE A 107 -8.32 6.12 3.44
C ILE A 107 -9.67 6.42 2.77
N TYR A 108 -10.77 5.89 3.31
CA TYR A 108 -12.09 6.16 2.77
C TYR A 108 -12.45 7.64 2.82
N ARG A 109 -12.14 8.32 3.92
CA ARG A 109 -12.43 9.75 4.10
C ARG A 109 -11.70 10.62 3.08
N VAL A 110 -10.40 10.41 2.91
CA VAL A 110 -9.56 11.27 2.05
C VAL A 110 -9.69 10.96 0.55
N LEU A 111 -10.21 9.80 0.17
CA LEU A 111 -10.51 9.45 -1.22
C LEU A 111 -11.76 10.19 -1.71
N LYS A 112 -11.70 10.71 -2.94
CA LYS A 112 -12.86 11.24 -3.66
C LYS A 112 -13.90 10.14 -3.92
N PRO A 113 -15.18 10.47 -4.14
CA PRO A 113 -16.16 9.53 -4.68
C PRO A 113 -15.63 8.87 -5.96
N ASN A 114 -15.80 7.57 -6.08
CA ASN A 114 -15.22 6.74 -7.15
C ASN A 114 -13.67 6.72 -7.19
N GLY A 115 -12.99 7.27 -6.19
CA GLY A 115 -11.54 7.22 -6.05
C GLY A 115 -11.03 5.79 -5.89
N THR A 116 -9.79 5.56 -6.34
CA THR A 116 -9.19 4.23 -6.39
C THR A 116 -8.34 3.94 -5.16
N LEU A 117 -8.54 2.78 -4.56
CA LEU A 117 -7.65 2.21 -3.55
C LEU A 117 -6.81 1.09 -4.17
N PHE A 118 -5.48 1.22 -4.09
CA PHE A 118 -4.53 0.12 -4.32
C PHE A 118 -3.98 -0.38 -3.00
N ALA A 119 -4.26 -1.64 -2.67
CA ALA A 119 -3.82 -2.25 -1.42
C ALA A 119 -3.09 -3.58 -1.64
N PRO A 120 -1.90 -3.57 -2.27
CA PRO A 120 -1.09 -4.78 -2.33
C PRO A 120 -0.74 -5.27 -0.92
N THR A 121 -0.97 -6.55 -0.62
CA THR A 121 -0.65 -7.12 0.69
C THR A 121 -0.20 -8.56 0.61
N PHE A 122 0.62 -8.99 1.57
CA PHE A 122 0.98 -10.38 1.70
C PHE A 122 -0.20 -11.22 2.21
N LEU A 123 -0.54 -12.28 1.46
CA LEU A 123 -1.57 -13.23 1.83
C LEU A 123 -0.94 -14.44 2.53
N TRP A 124 -0.65 -14.28 3.81
CA TRP A 124 0.08 -15.27 4.60
C TRP A 124 -0.64 -16.60 4.78
N LYS A 125 -1.96 -16.63 4.66
CA LYS A 125 -2.73 -17.87 4.73
C LYS A 125 -2.68 -18.70 3.44
N GLU A 126 -2.35 -18.08 2.31
CA GLU A 126 -2.12 -18.76 1.04
C GLU A 126 -0.72 -19.43 0.98
N GLU A 127 0.19 -19.12 1.89
CA GLU A 127 1.56 -19.64 1.91
C GLU A 127 1.62 -20.98 2.66
N LYS A 128 1.87 -22.09 1.95
CA LYS A 128 1.94 -23.44 2.53
C LYS A 128 3.01 -23.61 3.62
N GLN A 129 4.10 -22.86 3.56
CA GLN A 129 5.21 -22.89 4.54
C GLN A 129 5.15 -21.71 5.54
N SER A 130 3.99 -21.09 5.70
CA SER A 130 3.86 -19.84 6.44
C SER A 130 4.36 -19.92 7.90
N LYS A 131 4.14 -21.04 8.59
CA LYS A 131 4.55 -21.19 10.01
C LYS A 131 6.06 -21.05 10.22
N PHE A 132 6.87 -21.65 9.38
CA PHE A 132 8.33 -21.56 9.47
C PHE A 132 8.83 -20.17 9.09
N LYS A 133 8.35 -19.61 7.98
CA LYS A 133 8.72 -18.25 7.54
C LYS A 133 8.31 -17.19 8.56
N LYS A 134 7.11 -17.30 9.14
CA LYS A 134 6.62 -16.40 10.20
C LYS A 134 7.49 -16.44 11.45
N ARG A 135 7.88 -17.65 11.91
CA ARG A 135 8.79 -17.80 13.03
C ARG A 135 10.15 -17.13 12.78
N LEU A 136 10.69 -17.25 11.57
CA LEU A 136 11.93 -16.59 11.19
C LEU A 136 11.77 -15.06 11.20
N MET A 137 10.67 -14.54 10.69
CA MET A 137 10.40 -13.09 10.67
C MET A 137 10.17 -12.52 12.07
N SER A 138 9.53 -13.26 12.97
CA SER A 138 9.35 -12.82 14.36
C SER A 138 10.67 -12.69 15.13
N ILE A 139 11.68 -13.49 14.79
CA ILE A 139 13.03 -13.39 15.38
C ILE A 139 13.71 -12.06 15.01
N VAL A 140 13.44 -11.53 13.82
CA VAL A 140 13.97 -10.22 13.38
C VAL A 140 13.05 -9.04 13.74
N GLY A 141 12.11 -9.24 14.69
CA GLY A 141 11.25 -8.19 15.22
C GLY A 141 10.04 -7.83 14.35
N PHE A 142 9.73 -8.60 13.30
CA PHE A 142 8.59 -8.35 12.44
C PHE A 142 7.31 -8.89 13.09
N LYS A 143 6.40 -7.99 13.50
CA LYS A 143 5.12 -8.34 14.12
C LYS A 143 4.00 -8.23 13.10
N MET A 144 3.26 -9.32 12.89
CA MET A 144 2.03 -9.33 12.10
C MET A 144 0.83 -9.21 13.05
N TYR A 145 -0.08 -8.30 12.73
CA TYR A 145 -1.32 -8.09 13.50
C TYR A 145 -2.52 -8.73 12.84
N LYS A 146 -2.53 -8.80 11.51
CA LYS A 146 -3.58 -9.44 10.72
C LYS A 146 -2.99 -10.42 9.72
N GLU A 147 -3.67 -11.52 9.52
CA GLU A 147 -3.33 -12.52 8.53
C GLU A 147 -4.59 -12.82 7.71
N TRP A 148 -4.48 -12.63 6.42
CA TRP A 148 -5.57 -12.89 5.49
C TRP A 148 -5.22 -13.96 4.46
N ASP A 149 -6.24 -14.73 4.05
CA ASP A 149 -6.33 -15.29 2.72
C ASP A 149 -7.00 -14.27 1.77
N LYS A 150 -7.14 -14.66 0.50
CA LYS A 150 -7.73 -13.79 -0.53
C LYS A 150 -9.13 -13.31 -0.13
N LYS A 151 -10.02 -14.24 0.25
CA LYS A 151 -11.42 -13.95 0.56
C LYS A 151 -11.55 -13.03 1.77
N GLN A 152 -10.82 -13.32 2.84
CA GLN A 152 -10.83 -12.52 4.05
C GLN A 152 -10.33 -11.10 3.82
N PHE A 153 -9.35 -10.93 2.93
CA PHE A 153 -8.88 -9.58 2.61
C PHE A 153 -9.89 -8.81 1.75
N GLU A 154 -10.56 -9.47 0.80
CA GLU A 154 -11.68 -8.88 0.05
C GLU A 154 -12.82 -8.44 0.99
N GLU A 155 -13.23 -9.32 1.92
CA GLU A 155 -14.26 -9.02 2.92
C GLU A 155 -13.86 -7.81 3.78
N PHE A 156 -12.61 -7.79 4.27
CA PHE A 156 -12.08 -6.66 5.05
C PHE A 156 -12.17 -5.34 4.29
N ILE A 157 -11.82 -5.31 3.01
CA ILE A 157 -11.90 -4.09 2.18
C ILE A 157 -13.37 -3.67 1.97
N HIS A 158 -14.27 -4.63 1.76
CA HIS A 158 -15.70 -4.37 1.61
C HIS A 158 -16.36 -3.75 2.85
N GLU A 159 -15.94 -4.14 4.06
CA GLU A 159 -16.46 -3.62 5.34
C GLU A 159 -16.30 -2.09 5.46
N TYR A 160 -15.32 -1.51 4.75
CA TYR A 160 -15.07 -0.05 4.75
C TYR A 160 -15.67 0.69 3.57
N GLY A 161 -16.65 0.09 2.87
CA GLY A 161 -17.41 0.78 1.82
C GLY A 161 -16.76 0.76 0.43
N PHE A 162 -15.73 -0.06 0.24
CA PHE A 162 -15.10 -0.20 -1.08
C PHE A 162 -15.74 -1.31 -1.91
N SER A 163 -15.79 -1.10 -3.22
CA SER A 163 -16.12 -2.13 -4.20
C SER A 163 -14.84 -2.70 -4.79
N VAL A 164 -14.54 -3.96 -4.52
CA VAL A 164 -13.37 -4.64 -5.08
C VAL A 164 -13.61 -4.90 -6.57
N ALA A 165 -12.78 -4.31 -7.42
CA ALA A 165 -12.83 -4.49 -8.86
C ALA A 165 -11.97 -5.67 -9.31
N GLU A 166 -10.78 -5.80 -8.71
CA GLU A 166 -9.85 -6.86 -9.07
C GLU A 166 -8.94 -7.21 -7.90
N MET A 167 -8.60 -8.49 -7.81
CA MET A 167 -7.54 -8.98 -6.93
C MET A 167 -6.70 -10.02 -7.67
N LYS A 168 -5.48 -9.62 -8.02
CA LYS A 168 -4.49 -10.48 -8.67
C LYS A 168 -3.49 -11.04 -7.66
N LEU A 169 -3.16 -12.34 -7.80
CA LEU A 169 -2.10 -12.96 -7.04
C LEU A 169 -0.78 -12.85 -7.80
N VAL A 170 0.21 -12.23 -7.17
CA VAL A 170 1.59 -12.19 -7.65
C VAL A 170 2.43 -13.13 -6.79
N ASN A 171 2.84 -14.26 -7.37
CA ASN A 171 3.70 -15.21 -6.71
C ASN A 171 5.16 -14.76 -6.74
N GLY A 172 5.86 -14.96 -5.63
CA GLY A 172 7.28 -14.65 -5.46
C GLY A 172 7.58 -14.07 -4.08
N GLY A 173 8.86 -13.99 -3.73
CA GLY A 173 9.27 -13.44 -2.44
C GLY A 173 8.91 -14.32 -1.24
N LEU A 174 8.54 -13.69 -0.15
CA LEU A 174 8.27 -14.34 1.15
C LEU A 174 6.93 -15.05 1.18
N ALA A 175 5.90 -14.42 0.61
CA ALA A 175 4.54 -14.96 0.49
C ALA A 175 3.90 -14.40 -0.79
N PRO A 176 2.82 -15.00 -1.29
CA PRO A 176 2.03 -14.41 -2.38
C PRO A 176 1.55 -13.01 -2.02
N VAL A 177 1.66 -12.08 -2.96
CA VAL A 177 1.11 -10.72 -2.83
C VAL A 177 -0.23 -10.67 -3.56
N GLY A 178 -1.30 -10.38 -2.84
CA GLY A 178 -2.59 -10.02 -3.42
C GLY A 178 -2.57 -8.54 -3.79
N VAL A 179 -2.59 -8.25 -5.09
CA VAL A 179 -2.71 -6.86 -5.58
C VAL A 179 -4.20 -6.54 -5.69
N MET A 180 -4.70 -5.80 -4.73
CA MET A 180 -6.08 -5.37 -4.63
C MET A 180 -6.28 -4.03 -5.32
N ILE A 181 -7.31 -3.94 -6.16
CA ILE A 181 -7.83 -2.71 -6.76
C ILE A 181 -9.28 -2.58 -6.34
N ALA A 182 -9.63 -1.50 -5.67
CA ALA A 182 -10.99 -1.23 -5.21
C ALA A 182 -11.36 0.24 -5.41
N TYR A 183 -12.67 0.51 -5.52
CA TYR A 183 -13.21 1.86 -5.69
C TYR A 183 -14.07 2.25 -4.49
N LYS A 184 -13.95 3.50 -4.04
CA LYS A 184 -14.86 4.09 -3.06
C LYS A 184 -16.27 4.19 -3.66
N LYS A 185 -17.27 3.63 -2.93
CA LYS A 185 -18.70 3.76 -3.29
C LYS A 185 -19.25 5.12 -2.90
#